data_2dbe643a0dfc58b59a85a61e01fded88
#
_entry.id   2dbe643a0dfc58b59a85a61e01fded88
#
_cell.length_a   1.000
_cell.length_b   1.000
_cell.length_c   1.000
_cell.angle_alpha   90.00
_cell.angle_beta   90.00
_cell.angle_gamma   90.00
#
_symmetry.space_group_name_H-M   'P 1'
#
loop_
_entity.id
_entity.type
_entity.pdbx_description
1 polymer ?
#
loop_
_entity_poly.entity_id
_entity_poly.type
_entity_poly.pdbx_seq_one_letter_code
_entity_poly.pdbx_strand_id
1 'polypeptide(L)'
;MGRKRRTNGDIEERTLRFAVSVVRLAQILESGHGVSSVIGKQILRAGTSIGANLHEAKGSQSRADFISKCSIACKEAHETLYWLDLLVASNLMEERELTGLAQECDELVAILTTIVKKSKDHA
;
A
#
# COMPACT_ATOMS: atom_id res chain seq x y z
N MET A 1 -22.60 7.81 -0.47
CA MET A 1 -23.03 8.24 -0.77
C MET A 1 -22.65 9.14 -1.74
N GLY A 2 -22.80 9.68 -2.31
CA GLY A 2 -22.69 10.56 -3.32
C GLY A 2 -21.39 11.14 -3.73
N ARG A 3 -20.32 10.72 -3.16
CA ARG A 3 -19.07 11.28 -3.56
C ARG A 3 -18.73 10.83 -4.98
N LYS A 4 -18.46 11.85 -5.81
CA LYS A 4 -18.09 11.54 -7.16
C LYS A 4 -16.70 10.99 -7.21
N ARG A 5 -16.51 9.91 -7.94
CA ARG A 5 -15.21 9.33 -8.04
C ARG A 5 -14.48 9.84 -9.23
N ARG A 6 -13.17 10.00 -9.07
CA ARG A 6 -12.36 10.36 -10.18
C ARG A 6 -12.05 9.13 -10.96
N THR A 7 -11.83 9.30 -12.22
CA THR A 7 -11.50 8.15 -12.98
C THR A 7 -10.03 7.97 -13.00
N ASN A 8 -9.69 7.12 -13.69
CA ASN A 8 -8.41 6.82 -13.92
C ASN A 8 -7.47 7.19 -12.97
N GLY A 9 -7.43 6.73 -12.33
CA GLY A 9 -6.49 6.90 -11.55
C GLY A 9 -6.56 7.45 -10.38
N ASP A 10 -7.51 7.47 -10.01
CA ASP A 10 -7.65 7.95 -8.72
C ASP A 10 -6.87 7.02 -7.82
N ILE A 11 -5.63 7.41 -7.58
CA ILE A 11 -4.72 6.65 -6.74
C ILE A 11 -5.25 6.52 -5.31
N GLU A 12 -6.00 7.51 -4.85
CA GLU A 12 -6.58 7.43 -3.52
C GLU A 12 -7.59 6.31 -3.42
N GLU A 13 -8.42 6.17 -4.41
CA GLU A 13 -9.39 5.09 -4.40
C GLU A 13 -8.72 3.73 -4.52
N ARG A 14 -7.71 3.63 -5.36
CA ARG A 14 -6.97 2.37 -5.53
C ARG A 14 -6.32 1.96 -4.22
N THR A 15 -5.71 2.92 -3.52
CA THR A 15 -5.01 2.59 -2.27
C THR A 15 -5.99 2.27 -1.15
N LEU A 16 -7.18 2.85 -1.18
CA LEU A 16 -8.21 2.49 -0.21
C LEU A 16 -8.69 1.05 -0.45
N ARG A 17 -8.96 0.69 -1.70
CA ARG A 17 -9.36 -0.68 -2.02
C ARG A 17 -8.26 -1.68 -1.67
N PHE A 18 -7.02 -1.29 -1.92
CA PHE A 18 -5.88 -2.12 -1.55
C PHE A 18 -5.84 -2.31 -0.04
N ALA A 19 -6.05 -1.24 0.73
CA ALA A 19 -6.05 -1.30 2.18
C ALA A 19 -7.15 -2.24 2.69
N VAL A 20 -8.32 -2.25 2.06
CA VAL A 20 -9.40 -3.16 2.44
C VAL A 20 -8.94 -4.61 2.25
N SER A 21 -8.29 -4.90 1.13
CA SER A 21 -7.76 -6.25 0.88
C SER A 21 -6.69 -6.62 1.89
N VAL A 22 -5.86 -5.65 2.27
CA VAL A 22 -4.82 -5.85 3.28
C VAL A 22 -5.45 -6.17 4.64
N VAL A 23 -6.51 -5.46 5.01
CA VAL A 23 -7.21 -5.73 6.27
C VAL A 23 -7.72 -7.16 6.29
N ARG A 24 -8.30 -7.62 5.17
CA ARG A 24 -8.80 -8.99 5.09
C ARG A 24 -7.70 -10.02 5.22
N LEU A 25 -6.58 -9.78 4.56
CA LEU A 25 -5.42 -10.67 4.66
C LEU A 25 -4.89 -10.69 6.10
N ALA A 26 -4.79 -9.52 6.72
CA ALA A 26 -4.30 -9.43 8.09
C ALA A 26 -5.21 -10.21 9.05
N GLN A 27 -6.52 -10.14 8.84
CA GLN A 27 -7.46 -10.90 9.67
C GLN A 27 -7.20 -12.40 9.56
N ILE A 28 -6.94 -12.89 8.36
CA ILE A 28 -6.63 -14.30 8.15
C ILE A 28 -5.33 -14.67 8.86
N LEU A 29 -4.29 -13.87 8.68
CA LEU A 29 -2.98 -14.16 9.27
C LEU A 29 -3.00 -14.06 10.79
N GLU A 30 -3.73 -13.10 11.33
CA GLU A 30 -3.79 -12.91 12.77
C GLU A 30 -4.71 -13.89 13.48
N SER A 31 -5.55 -14.60 12.73
CA SER A 31 -6.35 -15.66 13.31
C SER A 31 -5.48 -16.90 13.62
N GLY A 32 -4.31 -16.98 13.02
CA GLY A 32 -3.32 -17.99 13.36
C GLY A 32 -2.51 -17.54 14.56
N HIS A 33 -1.46 -18.30 14.86
CA HIS A 33 -0.62 -18.00 15.99
C HIS A 33 0.83 -17.85 15.55
N GLY A 34 1.61 -17.22 16.39
CA GLY A 34 3.04 -17.11 16.19
C GLY A 34 3.40 -16.23 15.01
N VAL A 35 4.21 -16.78 14.10
CA VAL A 35 4.82 -16.00 13.01
C VAL A 35 3.78 -15.37 12.11
N SER A 36 2.73 -16.09 11.75
CA SER A 36 1.68 -15.55 10.87
C SER A 36 1.05 -14.32 11.46
N SER A 37 0.78 -14.34 12.76
CA SER A 37 0.17 -13.21 13.42
C SER A 37 1.11 -12.01 13.42
N VAL A 38 2.40 -12.23 13.65
CA VAL A 38 3.39 -11.14 13.66
C VAL A 38 3.49 -10.50 12.28
N ILE A 39 3.59 -11.31 11.23
CA ILE A 39 3.68 -10.79 9.88
C ILE A 39 2.39 -10.09 9.48
N GLY A 40 1.24 -10.64 9.92
CA GLY A 40 -0.06 -10.01 9.66
C GLY A 40 -0.14 -8.60 10.19
N LYS A 41 0.41 -8.35 11.38
CA LYS A 41 0.44 -7.01 11.96
C LYS A 41 1.30 -6.05 11.13
N GLN A 42 2.44 -6.53 10.63
CA GLN A 42 3.31 -5.71 9.79
C GLN A 42 2.64 -5.37 8.46
N ILE A 43 1.96 -6.33 7.87
CA ILE A 43 1.25 -6.10 6.62
C ILE A 43 0.13 -5.09 6.82
N LEU A 44 -0.62 -5.22 7.92
CA LEU A 44 -1.69 -4.29 8.23
C LEU A 44 -1.14 -2.87 8.36
N ARG A 45 -0.08 -2.70 9.12
CA ARG A 45 0.53 -1.39 9.31
C ARG A 45 1.04 -0.80 7.99
N ALA A 46 1.85 -1.56 7.27
CA ALA A 46 2.47 -1.05 6.05
C ALA A 46 1.42 -0.83 4.94
N GLY A 47 0.55 -1.82 4.74
CA GLY A 47 -0.41 -1.76 3.64
C GLY A 47 -1.45 -0.67 3.78
N THR A 48 -1.86 -0.36 5.02
CA THR A 48 -2.83 0.72 5.24
C THR A 48 -2.16 2.08 5.25
N SER A 49 -0.86 2.14 5.51
CA SER A 49 -0.12 3.40 5.53
C SER A 49 0.04 4.01 4.14
N ILE A 50 -0.06 3.21 3.09
CA ILE A 50 0.08 3.71 1.73
C ILE A 50 -1.03 4.75 1.47
N GLY A 51 -2.26 4.33 1.61
CA GLY A 51 -3.41 5.23 1.36
C GLY A 51 -3.50 6.35 2.38
N ALA A 52 -3.17 6.06 3.65
CA ALA A 52 -3.22 7.08 4.69
C ALA A 52 -2.28 8.23 4.36
N ASN A 53 -1.06 7.95 3.91
CA ASN A 53 -0.12 9.01 3.56
C ASN A 53 -0.54 9.77 2.31
N LEU A 54 -1.13 9.10 1.35
CA LEU A 54 -1.64 9.80 0.16
C LEU A 54 -2.81 10.70 0.51
N HIS A 55 -3.66 10.24 1.41
CA HIS A 55 -4.78 11.07 1.86
C HIS A 55 -4.24 12.33 2.54
N GLU A 56 -3.21 12.19 3.38
CA GLU A 56 -2.59 13.34 4.03
C GLU A 56 -1.89 14.24 3.02
N ALA A 57 -1.31 13.67 1.97
CA ALA A 57 -0.63 14.45 0.94
C ALA A 57 -1.57 15.45 0.27
N LYS A 58 -2.85 15.09 0.14
CA LYS A 58 -3.81 16.01 -0.47
C LYS A 58 -3.99 17.29 0.32
N GLY A 59 -3.83 17.24 1.62
CA GLY A 59 -3.95 18.40 2.48
C GLY A 59 -2.62 19.08 2.77
N SER A 60 -1.60 18.78 1.98
CA SER A 60 -0.26 19.31 2.25
C SER A 60 -0.22 20.83 2.14
N GLN A 61 0.57 21.43 3.03
CA GLN A 61 0.73 22.87 3.07
C GLN A 61 1.78 23.37 2.08
N SER A 62 2.62 22.51 1.57
CA SER A 62 3.69 22.89 0.66
C SER A 62 4.02 21.76 -0.27
N ARG A 63 4.76 22.06 -1.34
CA ARG A 63 5.23 21.01 -2.25
C ARG A 63 6.16 20.06 -1.53
N ALA A 64 7.02 20.56 -0.67
CA ALA A 64 7.94 19.70 0.09
C ALA A 64 7.18 18.72 0.96
N ASP A 65 6.11 19.16 1.60
CA ASP A 65 5.29 18.28 2.43
C ASP A 65 4.59 17.24 1.57
N PHE A 66 4.07 17.64 0.42
CA PHE A 66 3.43 16.73 -0.52
C PHE A 66 4.42 15.64 -0.95
N ILE A 67 5.64 16.03 -1.36
CA ILE A 67 6.66 15.08 -1.79
C ILE A 67 7.01 14.13 -0.65
N SER A 68 7.15 14.68 0.57
CA SER A 68 7.47 13.86 1.74
C SER A 68 6.40 12.79 1.97
N LYS A 69 5.13 13.17 1.94
CA LYS A 69 4.04 12.21 2.16
C LYS A 69 3.98 11.16 1.06
N CYS A 70 4.15 11.56 -0.18
CA CYS A 70 4.15 10.60 -1.29
C CYS A 70 5.34 9.67 -1.21
N SER A 71 6.50 10.17 -0.75
CA SER A 71 7.69 9.33 -0.59
C SER A 71 7.48 8.28 0.50
N ILE A 72 6.82 8.66 1.59
CA ILE A 72 6.50 7.71 2.66
C ILE A 72 5.54 6.65 2.12
N ALA A 73 4.52 7.06 1.38
CA ALA A 73 3.58 6.10 0.78
C ALA A 73 4.31 5.11 -0.12
N CYS A 74 5.25 5.60 -0.93
CA CYS A 74 6.03 4.76 -1.82
C CYS A 74 6.86 3.75 -1.02
N LYS A 75 7.50 4.20 0.04
CA LYS A 75 8.30 3.35 0.90
C LYS A 75 7.44 2.26 1.54
N GLU A 76 6.24 2.62 1.99
CA GLU A 76 5.34 1.65 2.61
C GLU A 76 4.82 0.63 1.59
N ALA A 77 4.66 1.03 0.33
CA ALA A 77 4.27 0.09 -0.71
C ALA A 77 5.39 -0.93 -0.98
N HIS A 78 6.64 -0.47 -1.00
CA HIS A 78 7.78 -1.37 -1.13
C HIS A 78 7.84 -2.34 0.04
N GLU A 79 7.61 -1.85 1.26
CA GLU A 79 7.64 -2.71 2.43
C GLU A 79 6.52 -3.75 2.38
N THR A 80 5.33 -3.34 1.95
CA THR A 80 4.20 -4.25 1.83
C THR A 80 4.51 -5.39 0.85
N LEU A 81 5.10 -5.03 -0.28
CA LEU A 81 5.48 -6.04 -1.28
C LEU A 81 6.47 -7.03 -0.69
N TYR A 82 7.43 -6.54 0.09
CA TYR A 82 8.39 -7.41 0.76
C TYR A 82 7.67 -8.43 1.66
N TRP A 83 6.71 -7.96 2.47
CA TRP A 83 5.99 -8.87 3.36
C TRP A 83 5.20 -9.91 2.59
N LEU A 84 4.57 -9.51 1.46
CA LEU A 84 3.83 -10.46 0.64
C LEU A 84 4.76 -11.52 0.05
N ASP A 85 5.92 -11.10 -0.44
CA ASP A 85 6.92 -12.03 -0.96
C ASP A 85 7.41 -12.98 0.11
N LEU A 86 7.59 -12.46 1.33
CA LEU A 86 8.07 -13.28 2.44
C LEU A 86 7.07 -14.37 2.81
N LEU A 87 5.77 -14.06 2.77
CA LEU A 87 4.74 -15.06 3.06
C LEU A 87 4.85 -16.27 2.12
N VAL A 88 5.08 -15.99 0.84
CA VAL A 88 5.21 -17.06 -0.15
C VAL A 88 6.54 -17.78 0.03
N ALA A 89 7.63 -17.06 0.17
CA ALA A 89 8.95 -17.65 0.26
C ALA A 89 9.11 -18.53 1.50
N SER A 90 8.40 -18.19 2.57
CA SER A 90 8.46 -18.94 3.82
C SER A 90 7.40 -20.05 3.90
N ASN A 91 6.63 -20.23 2.81
CA ASN A 91 5.56 -21.23 2.73
C ASN A 91 4.44 -21.05 3.74
N LEU A 92 4.23 -19.82 4.19
CA LEU A 92 3.10 -19.51 5.07
C LEU A 92 1.81 -19.32 4.27
N MET A 93 1.93 -18.94 3.00
CA MET A 93 0.80 -18.87 2.08
C MET A 93 1.28 -19.29 0.70
N GLU A 94 0.34 -19.75 -0.12
CA GLU A 94 0.67 -20.15 -1.49
C GLU A 94 0.64 -18.92 -2.39
N GLU A 95 1.51 -18.96 -3.39
CA GLU A 95 1.62 -17.84 -4.34
C GLU A 95 0.27 -17.49 -4.94
N ARG A 96 -0.53 -18.48 -5.33
CA ARG A 96 -1.82 -18.26 -5.98
C ARG A 96 -2.78 -17.46 -5.10
N GLU A 97 -2.62 -17.54 -3.79
CA GLU A 97 -3.49 -16.83 -2.86
C GLU A 97 -3.18 -15.35 -2.81
N LEU A 98 -1.97 -14.97 -3.17
CA LEU A 98 -1.51 -13.58 -3.07
C LEU A 98 -1.25 -12.91 -4.41
N THR A 99 -1.41 -13.64 -5.54
CA THR A 99 -1.05 -13.10 -6.85
C THR A 99 -1.72 -11.76 -7.14
N GLY A 100 -3.02 -11.67 -6.93
CA GLY A 100 -3.74 -10.43 -7.23
C GLY A 100 -3.28 -9.27 -6.38
N LEU A 101 -3.10 -9.53 -5.08
CA LEU A 101 -2.68 -8.48 -4.16
C LEU A 101 -1.25 -8.05 -4.43
N ALA A 102 -0.36 -9.00 -4.72
CA ALA A 102 1.03 -8.69 -5.02
C ALA A 102 1.14 -7.89 -6.32
N GLN A 103 0.35 -8.25 -7.33
CA GLN A 103 0.33 -7.50 -8.58
C GLN A 103 -0.14 -6.08 -8.38
N GLU A 104 -1.20 -5.89 -7.62
CA GLU A 104 -1.69 -4.54 -7.35
C GLU A 104 -0.65 -3.74 -6.56
N CYS A 105 0.00 -4.37 -5.59
CA CYS A 105 1.03 -3.70 -4.81
C CYS A 105 2.20 -3.26 -5.71
N ASP A 106 2.60 -4.12 -6.62
CA ASP A 106 3.68 -3.81 -7.55
C ASP A 106 3.30 -2.62 -8.44
N GLU A 107 2.06 -2.57 -8.90
CA GLU A 107 1.59 -1.43 -9.70
C GLU A 107 1.57 -0.16 -8.88
N LEU A 108 1.16 -0.24 -7.61
CA LEU A 108 1.16 0.93 -6.74
C LEU A 108 2.57 1.45 -6.53
N VAL A 109 3.54 0.55 -6.36
CA VAL A 109 4.95 0.94 -6.25
C VAL A 109 5.36 1.73 -7.48
N ALA A 110 5.02 1.24 -8.67
CA ALA A 110 5.40 1.92 -9.92
C ALA A 110 4.75 3.29 -10.04
N ILE A 111 3.47 3.38 -9.73
CA ILE A 111 2.73 4.65 -9.81
C ILE A 111 3.31 5.67 -8.82
N LEU A 112 3.55 5.24 -7.58
CA LEU A 112 4.04 6.14 -6.55
C LEU A 112 5.46 6.59 -6.83
N THR A 113 6.30 5.69 -7.35
CA THR A 113 7.65 6.05 -7.76
C THR A 113 7.59 7.15 -8.81
N THR A 114 6.69 7.03 -9.78
CA THR A 114 6.54 8.02 -10.83
C THR A 114 6.06 9.36 -10.26
N ILE A 115 5.08 9.33 -9.36
CA ILE A 115 4.56 10.55 -8.74
C ILE A 115 5.68 11.29 -7.99
N VAL A 116 6.47 10.57 -7.19
CA VAL A 116 7.54 11.17 -6.43
C VAL A 116 8.58 11.79 -7.36
N LYS A 117 8.97 11.03 -8.39
CA LYS A 117 9.98 11.51 -9.32
C LYS A 117 9.52 12.77 -10.05
N LYS A 118 8.29 12.77 -10.58
CA LYS A 118 7.77 13.92 -11.28
C LYS A 118 7.64 15.13 -10.36
N SER A 119 7.22 14.88 -9.12
CA SER A 119 7.06 15.98 -8.17
C SER A 119 8.40 16.62 -7.84
N LYS A 120 9.44 15.83 -7.72
CA LYS A 120 10.79 16.37 -7.47
C LYS A 120 11.32 17.12 -8.66
N ASP A 121 11.08 16.62 -9.87
CA ASP A 121 11.57 17.25 -11.09
C ASP A 121 10.93 18.61 -11.33
N HIS A 122 9.74 18.84 -10.76
CA HIS A 122 9.05 20.10 -10.93
C HIS A 122 9.10 20.97 -9.67
N ALA A 123 9.92 20.59 -8.72
CA ALA A 123 9.99 21.32 -7.45
C ALA A 123 10.88 22.56 -7.53
#